data_30c6a627a7e52211c7b59d8872cdf3c8
#
_entry.id   30c6a627a7e52211c7b59d8872cdf3c8
#
_cell.length_a   1.000
_cell.length_b   1.000
_cell.length_c   1.000
_cell.angle_alpha   90.00
_cell.angle_beta   90.00
_cell.angle_gamma   90.00
#
_symmetry.space_group_name_H-M   'P 1'
#
loop_
_entity.id
_entity.type
_entity.pdbx_description
1 polymer ?
#
loop_
_entity_poly.entity_id
_entity_poly.type
_entity_poly.pdbx_seq_one_letter_code
_entity_poly.pdbx_strand_id
1 'polypeptide(L)'
;MRKTINSNKLQFDTVRFCTSSDNISLIEGKEHLFKHTLDMETGELSIIEFNSQANQNNRALVPFSLYIHANRQSKRMTIEFSSKLLLEDYPLLISEDTFLQALRNIERLGICKLNVEAIIEDCSFNKLHATKDVDMELTESILDTLNLCTGDYRRYNWKRYMGESICFKKDVKTKDCQEELNIYNKEVEILTGKNKPFLKMVSNPTEIMAHYEKKTRFELKMGTKRMIMKKLKISDTSYYNVMRGNPNILLEQFDCIFTPSANSNAADTSLINGFTDYTLFCTLCFHKFNLKTIEQDIKDRRLYGPNSRCALGRAMNKVKSMAHAWNKQSTNANSIIEEIREKLESKSMNLQG
;
A
#
# COMPACT_ATOMS: atom_id res chain seq x y z
N MET A 1 -22.29 14.60 -14.25
CA MET A 1 -21.14 15.45 -13.93
C MET A 1 -19.98 14.53 -13.53
N ARG A 2 -18.88 14.49 -14.31
CA ARG A 2 -17.69 13.71 -13.93
C ARG A 2 -17.06 14.41 -12.71
N LYS A 3 -17.02 13.73 -11.56
CA LYS A 3 -16.29 14.23 -10.39
C LYS A 3 -14.81 14.24 -10.75
N THR A 4 -14.19 15.39 -10.74
CA THR A 4 -12.77 15.54 -11.05
C THR A 4 -11.95 14.95 -9.91
N ILE A 5 -11.04 14.02 -10.22
CA ILE A 5 -10.10 13.47 -9.23
C ILE A 5 -9.13 14.60 -8.86
N ASN A 6 -9.20 15.04 -7.61
CA ASN A 6 -8.28 16.06 -7.11
C ASN A 6 -6.95 15.39 -6.74
N SER A 7 -5.97 15.46 -7.65
CA SER A 7 -4.66 14.79 -7.51
C SER A 7 -3.80 15.29 -6.34
N ASN A 8 -4.22 16.36 -5.67
CA ASN A 8 -3.48 17.00 -4.59
C ASN A 8 -3.93 16.58 -3.18
N LYS A 9 -4.98 15.74 -3.07
CA LYS A 9 -5.48 15.26 -1.77
C LYS A 9 -4.90 13.89 -1.43
N LEU A 10 -4.70 13.68 -0.13
CA LEU A 10 -4.34 12.36 0.40
C LEU A 10 -5.49 11.38 0.17
N GLN A 11 -5.16 10.20 -0.36
CA GLN A 11 -6.13 9.18 -0.73
C GLN A 11 -5.73 7.82 -0.13
N PHE A 12 -6.74 6.99 0.18
CA PHE A 12 -6.54 5.68 0.79
C PHE A 12 -7.34 4.60 0.04
N ASP A 13 -6.73 3.44 -0.15
CA ASP A 13 -7.45 2.25 -0.63
C ASP A 13 -8.15 1.51 0.52
N THR A 14 -7.54 1.45 1.68
CA THR A 14 -8.09 0.77 2.86
C THR A 14 -7.94 1.65 4.10
N VAL A 15 -8.98 1.68 4.90
CA VAL A 15 -8.99 2.36 6.19
C VAL A 15 -9.55 1.47 7.28
N ARG A 16 -8.95 1.55 8.49
CA ARG A 16 -9.51 0.99 9.73
C ARG A 16 -9.47 2.05 10.81
N PHE A 17 -10.58 2.21 11.50
CA PHE A 17 -10.70 3.14 12.62
C PHE A 17 -11.56 2.56 13.74
N CYS A 18 -11.46 3.17 14.91
CA CYS A 18 -12.29 2.89 16.07
C CYS A 18 -13.12 4.12 16.41
N THR A 19 -14.36 3.89 16.88
CA THR A 19 -15.35 4.88 17.31
C THR A 19 -16.21 4.29 18.43
N SER A 20 -17.16 5.03 18.98
CA SER A 20 -18.14 4.49 19.95
C SER A 20 -19.02 3.41 19.32
N SER A 21 -19.32 2.36 20.11
CA SER A 21 -20.32 1.35 19.72
C SER A 21 -21.76 1.88 19.71
N ASP A 22 -22.00 3.10 20.21
CA ASP A 22 -23.31 3.73 20.16
C ASP A 22 -23.61 4.29 18.75
N ASN A 23 -22.61 4.39 17.91
CA ASN A 23 -22.71 4.89 16.54
C ASN A 23 -23.24 3.85 15.53
N ILE A 24 -23.64 2.65 15.97
CA ILE A 24 -24.23 1.61 15.12
C ILE A 24 -25.60 1.17 15.63
N SER A 25 -26.55 1.02 14.69
CA SER A 25 -27.83 0.33 14.91
C SER A 25 -28.08 -0.71 13.83
N LEU A 26 -28.59 -1.87 14.23
CA LEU A 26 -28.95 -2.92 13.29
C LEU A 26 -30.22 -2.53 12.52
N ILE A 27 -30.32 -2.98 11.28
CA ILE A 27 -31.55 -2.84 10.47
C ILE A 27 -32.44 -4.01 10.82
N GLU A 28 -33.72 -3.72 11.12
CA GLU A 28 -34.74 -4.72 11.44
C GLU A 28 -34.81 -5.81 10.36
N GLY A 29 -34.77 -7.08 10.79
CA GLY A 29 -34.76 -8.25 9.91
C GLY A 29 -33.39 -8.55 9.25
N LYS A 30 -32.33 -7.79 9.56
CA LYS A 30 -30.97 -7.99 9.05
C LYS A 30 -29.97 -8.44 10.12
N GLU A 31 -30.45 -8.70 11.36
CA GLU A 31 -29.63 -9.11 12.49
C GLU A 31 -28.85 -10.39 12.19
N HIS A 32 -29.39 -11.27 11.37
CA HIS A 32 -28.78 -12.54 10.96
C HIS A 32 -27.49 -12.37 10.15
N LEU A 33 -27.22 -11.17 9.61
CA LEU A 33 -25.96 -10.86 8.93
C LEU A 33 -24.79 -10.77 9.91
N PHE A 34 -25.08 -10.52 11.17
CA PHE A 34 -24.09 -10.35 12.22
C PHE A 34 -23.93 -11.63 13.04
N LYS A 35 -22.69 -11.92 13.43
CA LYS A 35 -22.42 -12.84 14.50
C LYS A 35 -22.66 -12.13 15.83
N HIS A 36 -23.45 -12.75 16.70
CA HIS A 36 -23.82 -12.23 18.01
C HIS A 36 -23.05 -13.00 19.09
N THR A 37 -22.56 -12.28 20.11
CA THR A 37 -22.04 -12.86 21.34
C THR A 37 -22.81 -12.25 22.51
N LEU A 38 -23.38 -13.10 23.35
CA LEU A 38 -24.10 -12.71 24.55
C LEU A 38 -23.16 -12.71 25.75
N ASP A 39 -23.38 -11.82 26.68
CA ASP A 39 -22.79 -11.88 28.01
C ASP A 39 -23.39 -13.07 28.75
N MET A 40 -22.54 -13.94 29.28
CA MET A 40 -22.98 -15.19 29.93
C MET A 40 -23.65 -14.98 31.28
N GLU A 41 -23.43 -13.83 31.93
CA GLU A 41 -24.02 -13.49 33.23
C GLU A 41 -25.33 -12.74 33.09
N THR A 42 -25.42 -11.81 32.16
CA THR A 42 -26.60 -10.93 31.98
C THR A 42 -27.53 -11.41 30.86
N GLY A 43 -27.05 -12.24 29.95
CA GLY A 43 -27.78 -12.62 28.73
C GLY A 43 -27.90 -11.51 27.70
N GLU A 44 -27.29 -10.34 27.94
CA GLU A 44 -27.36 -9.18 27.03
C GLU A 44 -26.40 -9.32 25.86
N LEU A 45 -26.72 -8.67 24.76
CA LEU A 45 -25.87 -8.62 23.57
C LEU A 45 -24.60 -7.81 23.85
N SER A 46 -23.47 -8.50 23.94
CA SER A 46 -22.18 -7.90 24.24
C SER A 46 -21.38 -7.52 23.00
N ILE A 47 -21.36 -8.39 21.97
CA ILE A 47 -20.59 -8.15 20.74
C ILE A 47 -21.48 -8.45 19.53
N ILE A 48 -21.39 -7.56 18.52
CA ILE A 48 -21.87 -7.81 17.15
C ILE A 48 -20.71 -7.72 16.18
N GLU A 49 -20.64 -8.66 15.24
CA GLU A 49 -19.56 -8.73 14.26
C GLU A 49 -20.11 -9.03 12.87
N PHE A 50 -19.80 -8.17 11.91
CA PHE A 50 -19.98 -8.41 10.48
C PHE A 50 -18.62 -8.51 9.81
N ASN A 51 -18.42 -9.60 9.06
CA ASN A 51 -17.24 -9.76 8.23
C ASN A 51 -17.69 -10.26 6.85
N SER A 52 -17.46 -9.43 5.83
CA SER A 52 -17.84 -9.77 4.46
C SER A 52 -17.19 -11.05 3.94
N GLN A 53 -16.05 -11.47 4.52
CA GLN A 53 -15.31 -12.65 4.10
C GLN A 53 -15.60 -13.90 4.97
N ALA A 54 -16.43 -13.79 6.01
CA ALA A 54 -16.66 -14.86 6.99
C ALA A 54 -17.40 -16.07 6.39
N ASN A 55 -18.39 -15.82 5.53
CA ASN A 55 -19.22 -16.86 4.92
C ASN A 55 -19.65 -16.49 3.50
N GLN A 56 -20.28 -17.44 2.82
CA GLN A 56 -20.68 -17.26 1.42
C GLN A 56 -21.77 -16.20 1.25
N ASN A 57 -22.72 -16.11 2.19
CA ASN A 57 -23.82 -15.13 2.12
C ASN A 57 -23.31 -13.71 2.27
N ASN A 58 -22.43 -13.46 3.26
CA ASN A 58 -21.83 -12.15 3.44
C ASN A 58 -20.96 -11.76 2.26
N ARG A 59 -20.23 -12.73 1.67
CA ARG A 59 -19.39 -12.49 0.47
C ARG A 59 -20.24 -12.22 -0.77
N ALA A 60 -21.42 -12.83 -0.90
CA ALA A 60 -22.34 -12.55 -1.99
C ALA A 60 -22.97 -11.16 -1.87
N LEU A 61 -23.25 -10.72 -0.64
CA LEU A 61 -23.78 -9.39 -0.36
C LEU A 61 -22.72 -8.29 -0.55
N VAL A 62 -21.49 -8.52 -0.03
CA VAL A 62 -20.36 -7.58 -0.07
C VAL A 62 -19.11 -8.32 -0.56
N PRO A 63 -18.85 -8.33 -1.89
CA PRO A 63 -17.75 -9.11 -2.49
C PRO A 63 -16.37 -8.44 -2.33
N PHE A 64 -16.22 -7.53 -1.39
CA PHE A 64 -14.97 -6.85 -1.05
C PHE A 64 -14.79 -6.77 0.45
N SER A 65 -13.64 -6.30 0.93
CA SER A 65 -13.35 -6.23 2.36
C SER A 65 -14.20 -5.19 3.06
N LEU A 66 -15.07 -5.64 3.97
CA LEU A 66 -15.79 -4.85 4.96
C LEU A 66 -15.84 -5.64 6.26
N TYR A 67 -15.37 -5.05 7.34
CA TYR A 67 -15.39 -5.60 8.69
C TYR A 67 -15.94 -4.58 9.66
N ILE A 68 -16.91 -4.98 10.48
CA ILE A 68 -17.51 -4.19 11.55
C ILE A 68 -17.53 -5.05 12.80
N HIS A 69 -16.97 -4.55 13.88
CA HIS A 69 -16.98 -5.21 15.18
C HIS A 69 -17.33 -4.19 16.25
N ALA A 70 -18.46 -4.33 16.91
CA ALA A 70 -18.87 -3.48 18.01
C ALA A 70 -18.99 -4.29 19.30
N ASN A 71 -18.24 -3.86 20.31
CA ASN A 71 -18.30 -4.39 21.67
C ASN A 71 -19.03 -3.38 22.56
N ARG A 72 -20.21 -3.77 23.05
CA ARG A 72 -21.09 -2.92 23.87
C ARG A 72 -20.54 -2.68 25.27
N GLN A 73 -19.88 -3.69 25.86
CA GLN A 73 -19.29 -3.56 27.19
C GLN A 73 -18.13 -2.56 27.22
N SER A 74 -17.22 -2.63 26.23
CA SER A 74 -16.13 -1.66 26.13
C SER A 74 -16.52 -0.36 25.42
N LYS A 75 -17.78 -0.21 25.01
CA LYS A 75 -18.30 0.93 24.23
C LYS A 75 -17.45 1.27 23.01
N ARG A 76 -16.93 0.25 22.33
CA ARG A 76 -15.99 0.44 21.23
C ARG A 76 -16.43 -0.32 19.98
N MET A 77 -16.39 0.36 18.85
CA MET A 77 -16.61 -0.20 17.53
C MET A 77 -15.34 -0.04 16.68
N THR A 78 -15.02 -1.05 15.90
CA THR A 78 -13.98 -1.03 14.86
C THR A 78 -14.65 -1.24 13.51
N ILE A 79 -14.33 -0.38 12.55
CA ILE A 79 -14.74 -0.53 11.15
C ILE A 79 -13.49 -0.55 10.28
N GLU A 80 -13.41 -1.53 9.36
CA GLU A 80 -12.38 -1.62 8.32
C GLU A 80 -13.06 -1.84 6.98
N PHE A 81 -12.67 -1.06 5.97
CA PHE A 81 -13.15 -1.24 4.61
C PHE A 81 -12.16 -0.77 3.56
N SER A 82 -12.34 -1.30 2.35
CA SER A 82 -11.60 -0.84 1.17
C SER A 82 -12.39 0.22 0.38
N SER A 83 -11.70 0.96 -0.49
CA SER A 83 -12.29 1.95 -1.39
C SER A 83 -13.38 1.40 -2.30
N LYS A 84 -13.48 0.06 -2.48
CA LYS A 84 -14.58 -0.59 -3.19
C LYS A 84 -15.96 -0.32 -2.56
N LEU A 85 -15.99 0.09 -1.29
CA LEU A 85 -17.22 0.54 -0.63
C LEU A 85 -17.81 1.82 -1.25
N LEU A 86 -17.02 2.56 -2.04
CA LEU A 86 -17.52 3.68 -2.84
C LEU A 86 -18.36 3.25 -4.06
N LEU A 87 -18.38 1.95 -4.37
CA LEU A 87 -19.12 1.34 -5.47
C LEU A 87 -18.73 1.95 -6.83
N GLU A 88 -19.66 2.65 -7.49
CA GLU A 88 -19.46 3.30 -8.79
C GLU A 88 -18.31 4.35 -8.76
N ASP A 89 -18.11 4.98 -7.61
CA ASP A 89 -17.08 5.99 -7.37
C ASP A 89 -15.73 5.37 -6.86
N TYR A 90 -15.56 4.05 -6.95
CA TYR A 90 -14.34 3.34 -6.52
C TYR A 90 -13.03 3.98 -6.99
N PRO A 91 -12.91 4.50 -8.24
CA PRO A 91 -11.69 5.16 -8.70
C PRO A 91 -11.30 6.43 -7.93
N LEU A 92 -12.23 7.05 -7.21
CA LEU A 92 -11.95 8.26 -6.44
C LEU A 92 -11.15 7.99 -5.16
N LEU A 93 -11.05 6.71 -4.74
CA LEU A 93 -10.43 6.31 -3.49
C LEU A 93 -11.07 6.98 -2.26
N ILE A 94 -10.67 6.57 -1.05
CA ILE A 94 -11.14 7.16 0.20
C ILE A 94 -10.35 8.44 0.46
N SER A 95 -11.03 9.54 0.66
CA SER A 95 -10.46 10.85 0.95
C SER A 95 -11.41 11.66 1.83
N GLU A 96 -11.06 12.89 2.18
CA GLU A 96 -11.96 13.82 2.89
C GLU A 96 -13.31 13.97 2.15
N ASP A 97 -13.30 13.97 0.82
CA ASP A 97 -14.52 14.17 0.00
C ASP A 97 -15.40 12.92 -0.10
N THR A 98 -14.84 11.72 0.06
CA THR A 98 -15.51 10.44 -0.24
C THR A 98 -15.80 9.59 0.99
N PHE A 99 -15.16 9.85 2.12
CA PHE A 99 -15.28 9.05 3.34
C PHE A 99 -16.72 8.95 3.84
N LEU A 100 -17.45 10.08 3.88
CA LEU A 100 -18.87 10.12 4.24
C LEU A 100 -19.72 9.23 3.34
N GLN A 101 -19.49 9.31 2.04
CA GLN A 101 -20.20 8.50 1.06
C GLN A 101 -19.94 7.01 1.30
N ALA A 102 -18.69 6.62 1.61
CA ALA A 102 -18.35 5.23 1.91
C ALA A 102 -19.14 4.73 3.12
N LEU A 103 -19.23 5.50 4.21
CA LEU A 103 -20.01 5.10 5.38
C LEU A 103 -21.50 4.98 5.08
N ARG A 104 -22.10 5.92 4.34
CA ARG A 104 -23.50 5.86 3.92
C ARG A 104 -23.80 4.67 3.00
N ASN A 105 -22.82 4.22 2.22
CA ASN A 105 -22.98 3.04 1.38
C ASN A 105 -23.14 1.74 2.21
N ILE A 106 -22.69 1.68 3.47
CA ILE A 106 -22.94 0.55 4.37
C ILE A 106 -24.45 0.38 4.61
N GLU A 107 -25.15 1.49 4.86
CA GLU A 107 -26.60 1.48 5.01
C GLU A 107 -27.30 1.19 3.66
N ARG A 108 -26.84 1.79 2.56
CA ARG A 108 -27.36 1.52 1.20
C ARG A 108 -27.25 0.03 0.82
N LEU A 109 -26.24 -0.66 1.29
CA LEU A 109 -26.04 -2.10 1.12
C LEU A 109 -26.93 -2.94 2.06
N GLY A 110 -27.72 -2.30 2.94
CA GLY A 110 -28.62 -2.97 3.86
C GLY A 110 -27.91 -3.73 4.99
N ILE A 111 -26.72 -3.29 5.42
CA ILE A 111 -25.92 -3.97 6.45
C ILE A 111 -26.31 -3.45 7.84
N CYS A 112 -26.12 -2.17 8.10
CA CYS A 112 -26.47 -1.48 9.35
C CYS A 112 -26.62 0.02 9.11
N LYS A 113 -27.16 0.72 10.09
CA LYS A 113 -27.19 2.19 10.14
C LYS A 113 -26.04 2.70 10.97
N LEU A 114 -25.40 3.77 10.52
CA LEU A 114 -24.30 4.42 11.21
C LEU A 114 -24.64 5.89 11.50
N ASN A 115 -24.32 6.35 12.71
CA ASN A 115 -24.32 7.78 13.01
C ASN A 115 -23.03 8.38 12.44
N VAL A 116 -23.07 8.78 11.17
CA VAL A 116 -21.89 9.17 10.40
C VAL A 116 -21.26 10.45 10.94
N GLU A 117 -22.06 11.40 11.38
CA GLU A 117 -21.64 12.67 11.95
C GLU A 117 -20.85 12.44 13.26
N ALA A 118 -21.39 11.64 14.18
CA ALA A 118 -20.68 11.28 15.41
C ALA A 118 -19.40 10.46 15.16
N ILE A 119 -19.38 9.60 14.14
CA ILE A 119 -18.18 8.87 13.72
C ILE A 119 -17.06 9.84 13.32
N ILE A 120 -17.37 10.89 12.56
CA ILE A 120 -16.38 11.89 12.16
C ILE A 120 -15.77 12.61 13.36
N GLU A 121 -16.58 12.89 14.36
CA GLU A 121 -16.15 13.61 15.56
C GLU A 121 -15.26 12.76 16.47
N ASP A 122 -15.55 11.46 16.63
CA ASP A 122 -14.90 10.62 17.63
C ASP A 122 -13.94 9.55 17.05
N CYS A 123 -13.91 9.33 15.73
CA CYS A 123 -13.13 8.25 15.17
C CYS A 123 -11.62 8.46 15.29
N SER A 124 -10.90 7.34 15.42
CA SER A 124 -9.45 7.31 15.51
C SER A 124 -8.90 6.17 14.64
N PHE A 125 -8.14 6.54 13.60
CA PHE A 125 -7.59 5.59 12.65
C PHE A 125 -6.43 4.79 13.25
N ASN A 126 -6.39 3.48 12.95
CA ASN A 126 -5.35 2.59 13.43
C ASN A 126 -4.70 1.72 12.33
N LYS A 127 -5.25 1.77 11.09
CA LYS A 127 -4.66 1.17 9.89
C LYS A 127 -5.09 1.98 8.67
N LEU A 128 -4.13 2.28 7.81
CA LEU A 128 -4.34 3.01 6.57
C LEU A 128 -3.47 2.45 5.46
N HIS A 129 -4.01 2.43 4.24
CA HIS A 129 -3.25 2.19 3.03
C HIS A 129 -3.27 3.47 2.19
N ALA A 130 -2.25 4.34 2.36
CA ALA A 130 -2.11 5.53 1.54
C ALA A 130 -1.82 5.11 0.09
N THR A 131 -2.58 5.66 -0.86
CA THR A 131 -2.65 5.14 -2.22
C THR A 131 -2.67 6.25 -3.24
N LYS A 132 -1.94 6.06 -4.34
CA LYS A 132 -2.00 6.93 -5.53
C LYS A 132 -1.93 6.07 -6.78
N ASP A 133 -2.84 6.32 -7.70
CA ASP A 133 -2.81 5.75 -9.05
C ASP A 133 -2.14 6.75 -9.99
N VAL A 134 -1.11 6.33 -10.70
CA VAL A 134 -0.37 7.16 -11.64
C VAL A 134 -0.57 6.67 -13.07
N ASP A 135 -0.65 7.59 -14.02
CA ASP A 135 -0.77 7.29 -15.45
C ASP A 135 0.61 6.83 -15.98
N MET A 136 0.90 5.56 -15.75
CA MET A 136 2.14 4.91 -16.15
C MET A 136 1.92 3.39 -16.21
N GLU A 137 2.22 2.80 -17.35
CA GLU A 137 2.21 1.35 -17.50
C GLU A 137 3.41 0.73 -16.78
N LEU A 138 3.18 -0.24 -15.90
CA LEU A 138 4.24 -0.94 -15.18
C LEU A 138 4.85 -2.01 -16.07
N THR A 139 5.95 -1.67 -16.72
CA THR A 139 6.69 -2.58 -17.62
C THR A 139 7.78 -3.35 -16.86
N GLU A 140 8.27 -4.46 -17.46
CA GLU A 140 9.44 -5.19 -16.94
C GLU A 140 10.65 -4.28 -16.78
N SER A 141 10.88 -3.34 -17.71
CA SER A 141 11.99 -2.39 -17.65
C SER A 141 11.89 -1.47 -16.42
N ILE A 142 10.68 -1.02 -16.07
CA ILE A 142 10.44 -0.21 -14.85
C ILE A 142 10.69 -1.06 -13.61
N LEU A 143 10.21 -2.31 -13.57
CA LEU A 143 10.44 -3.23 -12.46
C LEU A 143 11.92 -3.55 -12.28
N ASP A 144 12.68 -3.72 -13.38
CA ASP A 144 14.13 -3.90 -13.36
C ASP A 144 14.82 -2.67 -12.78
N THR A 145 14.41 -1.47 -13.23
CA THR A 145 14.93 -0.21 -12.72
C THR A 145 14.70 -0.06 -11.22
N LEU A 146 13.48 -0.29 -10.74
CA LEU A 146 13.15 -0.23 -9.32
C LEU A 146 13.97 -1.23 -8.49
N ASN A 147 14.16 -2.45 -9.02
CA ASN A 147 14.98 -3.47 -8.37
C ASN A 147 16.46 -3.06 -8.26
N LEU A 148 16.99 -2.40 -9.29
CA LEU A 148 18.39 -1.93 -9.34
C LEU A 148 18.63 -0.68 -8.49
N CYS A 149 17.67 0.26 -8.46
CA CYS A 149 17.82 1.54 -7.79
C CYS A 149 17.52 1.49 -6.28
N THR A 150 17.24 0.32 -5.70
CA THR A 150 16.99 0.20 -4.26
C THR A 150 18.23 0.59 -3.45
N GLY A 151 18.16 1.73 -2.74
CA GLY A 151 19.31 2.34 -2.06
C GLY A 151 19.75 1.62 -0.79
N ASP A 152 18.80 1.14 0.02
CA ASP A 152 19.07 0.49 1.31
C ASP A 152 18.51 -0.93 1.36
N TYR A 153 19.17 -1.84 0.64
CA TYR A 153 18.75 -3.24 0.54
C TYR A 153 18.77 -4.01 1.87
N ARG A 154 19.49 -3.53 2.88
CA ARG A 154 19.55 -4.17 4.20
C ARG A 154 18.35 -3.81 5.07
N ARG A 155 17.77 -2.65 4.82
CA ARG A 155 16.65 -2.13 5.59
C ARG A 155 15.30 -2.68 5.14
N TYR A 156 15.17 -2.94 3.83
CA TYR A 156 13.94 -3.44 3.23
C TYR A 156 14.13 -4.84 2.65
N ASN A 157 13.18 -5.73 2.89
CA ASN A 157 12.99 -6.94 2.13
C ASN A 157 12.07 -6.60 0.96
N TRP A 158 12.45 -6.97 -0.26
CA TRP A 158 11.57 -6.80 -1.39
C TRP A 158 11.37 -8.09 -2.16
N LYS A 159 10.20 -8.20 -2.80
CA LYS A 159 9.82 -9.31 -3.65
C LYS A 159 9.22 -8.77 -4.93
N ARG A 160 9.78 -9.18 -6.05
CA ARG A 160 9.28 -8.88 -7.38
C ARG A 160 8.41 -10.05 -7.85
N TYR A 161 7.30 -9.71 -8.50
CA TYR A 161 6.45 -10.64 -9.22
C TYR A 161 6.53 -10.27 -10.71
N MET A 162 6.81 -11.26 -11.57
CA MET A 162 7.10 -11.04 -13.00
C MET A 162 5.96 -10.25 -13.66
N GLY A 163 6.31 -9.11 -14.27
CA GLY A 163 5.40 -8.27 -15.06
C GLY A 163 4.26 -7.60 -14.29
N GLU A 164 4.09 -7.87 -13.00
CA GLU A 164 2.88 -7.45 -12.28
C GLU A 164 3.14 -6.50 -11.12
N SER A 165 4.20 -6.74 -10.32
CA SER A 165 4.40 -5.95 -9.10
C SER A 165 5.77 -6.09 -8.46
N ILE A 166 6.11 -5.11 -7.60
CA ILE A 166 7.21 -5.18 -6.65
C ILE A 166 6.75 -4.70 -5.28
N CYS A 167 7.12 -5.43 -4.23
CA CYS A 167 6.74 -5.15 -2.85
C CYS A 167 7.99 -4.93 -2.00
N PHE A 168 8.06 -3.81 -1.31
CA PHE A 168 9.11 -3.45 -0.37
C PHE A 168 8.56 -3.49 1.05
N LYS A 169 9.08 -4.38 1.87
CA LYS A 169 8.66 -4.57 3.25
C LYS A 169 9.80 -4.27 4.19
N LYS A 170 9.57 -3.36 5.14
CA LYS A 170 10.56 -3.05 6.15
C LYS A 170 10.82 -4.26 7.05
N ASP A 171 12.09 -4.56 7.27
CA ASP A 171 12.51 -5.65 8.13
C ASP A 171 12.36 -5.23 9.61
N VAL A 172 11.30 -5.69 10.26
CA VAL A 172 11.00 -5.42 11.66
C VAL A 172 10.62 -6.71 12.38
N LYS A 173 11.03 -6.84 13.63
CA LYS A 173 10.79 -8.05 14.44
C LYS A 173 9.32 -8.26 14.81
N THR A 174 8.51 -7.19 14.84
CA THR A 174 7.10 -7.25 15.24
C THR A 174 6.18 -7.05 14.06
N LYS A 175 5.19 -7.95 13.89
CA LYS A 175 4.22 -7.90 12.78
C LYS A 175 3.43 -6.58 12.72
N ASP A 176 3.15 -5.96 13.86
CA ASP A 176 2.34 -4.74 13.95
C ASP A 176 3.04 -3.47 13.47
N CYS A 177 4.37 -3.51 13.34
CA CYS A 177 5.17 -2.38 12.87
C CYS A 177 5.56 -2.51 11.39
N GLN A 178 4.86 -3.31 10.60
CA GLN A 178 5.18 -3.52 9.19
C GLN A 178 4.83 -2.30 8.36
N GLU A 179 5.86 -1.68 7.80
CA GLU A 179 5.78 -0.68 6.74
C GLU A 179 5.98 -1.43 5.41
N GLU A 180 5.04 -1.31 4.51
CA GLU A 180 5.08 -2.03 3.23
C GLU A 180 4.66 -1.09 2.12
N LEU A 181 5.55 -0.89 1.14
CA LEU A 181 5.22 -0.20 -0.11
C LEU A 181 5.03 -1.23 -1.21
N ASN A 182 3.84 -1.25 -1.80
CA ASN A 182 3.50 -2.05 -2.97
C ASN A 182 3.41 -1.14 -4.20
N ILE A 183 4.02 -1.58 -5.28
CA ILE A 183 3.93 -0.94 -6.60
C ILE A 183 3.45 -2.03 -7.57
N TYR A 184 2.29 -1.85 -8.17
CA TYR A 184 1.70 -2.89 -8.99
C TYR A 184 0.86 -2.35 -10.15
N ASN A 185 0.73 -3.19 -11.20
CA ASN A 185 -0.12 -2.92 -12.34
C ASN A 185 -1.60 -3.01 -11.92
N LYS A 186 -2.28 -1.85 -11.86
CA LYS A 186 -3.66 -1.78 -11.40
C LYS A 186 -4.65 -2.31 -12.42
N GLU A 187 -4.36 -2.20 -13.70
CA GLU A 187 -5.15 -2.79 -14.79
C GLU A 187 -5.21 -4.31 -14.66
N VAL A 188 -4.06 -4.96 -14.48
CA VAL A 188 -3.99 -6.42 -14.29
C VAL A 188 -4.72 -6.81 -13.00
N GLU A 189 -4.51 -6.08 -11.90
CA GLU A 189 -5.14 -6.38 -10.61
C GLU A 189 -6.66 -6.32 -10.67
N ILE A 190 -7.25 -5.28 -11.29
CA ILE A 190 -8.72 -5.13 -11.34
C ILE A 190 -9.39 -6.24 -12.16
N LEU A 191 -8.70 -6.80 -13.15
CA LEU A 191 -9.19 -7.89 -14.00
C LEU A 191 -9.07 -9.27 -13.34
N THR A 192 -8.41 -9.39 -12.19
CA THR A 192 -8.28 -10.69 -11.49
C THR A 192 -9.63 -11.29 -11.11
N GLY A 193 -9.68 -12.62 -11.02
CA GLY A 193 -10.89 -13.36 -10.66
C GLY A 193 -11.54 -12.92 -9.35
N LYS A 194 -10.74 -12.46 -8.38
CA LYS A 194 -11.21 -11.96 -7.08
C LYS A 194 -12.05 -10.67 -7.18
N ASN A 195 -11.86 -9.88 -8.25
CA ASN A 195 -12.56 -8.62 -8.46
C ASN A 195 -13.83 -8.77 -9.31
N LYS A 196 -14.02 -9.90 -10.00
CA LYS A 196 -15.18 -10.16 -10.84
C LYS A 196 -16.54 -9.98 -10.12
N PRO A 197 -16.71 -10.46 -8.85
CA PRO A 197 -17.98 -10.24 -8.14
C PRO A 197 -18.23 -8.76 -7.85
N PHE A 198 -17.20 -7.97 -7.53
CA PHE A 198 -17.34 -6.53 -7.35
C PHE A 198 -17.73 -5.83 -8.66
N LEU A 199 -17.06 -6.15 -9.76
CA LEU A 199 -17.37 -5.56 -11.07
C LEU A 199 -18.79 -5.92 -11.56
N LYS A 200 -19.34 -7.06 -11.14
CA LYS A 200 -20.75 -7.43 -11.42
C LYS A 200 -21.76 -6.66 -10.57
N MET A 201 -21.35 -6.17 -9.42
CA MET A 201 -22.19 -5.46 -8.45
C MET A 201 -22.41 -4.00 -8.84
N VAL A 202 -21.41 -3.35 -9.42
CA VAL A 202 -21.47 -1.92 -9.80
C VAL A 202 -22.16 -1.74 -11.16
N SER A 203 -22.79 -0.56 -11.35
CA SER A 203 -23.51 -0.24 -12.58
C SER A 203 -22.61 0.20 -13.74
N ASN A 204 -21.34 0.58 -13.46
CA ASN A 204 -20.38 1.12 -14.43
C ASN A 204 -19.05 0.36 -14.51
N PRO A 205 -19.06 -0.99 -14.64
CA PRO A 205 -17.81 -1.77 -14.61
C PRO A 205 -16.85 -1.41 -15.75
N THR A 206 -17.37 -1.09 -16.92
CA THR A 206 -16.56 -0.69 -18.09
C THR A 206 -15.80 0.61 -17.84
N GLU A 207 -16.46 1.60 -17.21
CA GLU A 207 -15.81 2.87 -16.87
C GLU A 207 -14.72 2.68 -15.81
N ILE A 208 -14.96 1.82 -14.82
CA ILE A 208 -13.97 1.47 -13.80
C ILE A 208 -12.76 0.78 -14.44
N MET A 209 -12.96 -0.17 -15.33
CA MET A 209 -11.87 -0.85 -16.03
C MET A 209 -11.08 0.13 -16.92
N ALA A 210 -11.76 0.95 -17.70
CA ALA A 210 -11.13 1.99 -18.54
C ALA A 210 -10.35 3.01 -17.72
N HIS A 211 -10.82 3.35 -16.51
CA HIS A 211 -10.08 4.25 -15.61
C HIS A 211 -8.71 3.68 -15.23
N TYR A 212 -8.60 2.37 -15.07
CA TYR A 212 -7.35 1.71 -14.63
C TYR A 212 -6.46 1.24 -15.78
N GLU A 213 -6.86 1.48 -17.03
CA GLU A 213 -6.00 1.18 -18.19
C GLU A 213 -4.66 1.90 -18.08
N LYS A 214 -3.56 1.15 -18.23
CA LYS A 214 -2.17 1.63 -18.15
C LYS A 214 -1.83 2.38 -16.86
N LYS A 215 -2.48 2.03 -15.74
CA LYS A 215 -2.19 2.65 -14.45
C LYS A 215 -1.36 1.75 -13.55
N THR A 216 -0.39 2.39 -12.91
CA THR A 216 0.39 1.81 -11.81
C THR A 216 -0.12 2.36 -10.49
N ARG A 217 -0.37 1.48 -9.52
CA ARG A 217 -0.75 1.86 -8.16
C ARG A 217 0.44 1.78 -7.23
N PHE A 218 0.63 2.85 -6.47
CA PHE A 218 1.51 2.93 -5.32
C PHE A 218 0.67 2.86 -4.05
N GLU A 219 0.98 1.93 -3.16
CA GLU A 219 0.21 1.68 -1.94
C GLU A 219 1.15 1.51 -0.75
N LEU A 220 1.11 2.44 0.22
CA LEU A 220 1.86 2.37 1.46
C LEU A 220 0.95 1.91 2.60
N LYS A 221 1.23 0.73 3.14
CA LYS A 221 0.50 0.17 4.28
C LYS A 221 1.08 0.64 5.60
N MET A 222 0.22 1.16 6.46
CA MET A 222 0.53 1.63 7.81
C MET A 222 -0.39 0.92 8.79
N GLY A 223 0.15 0.00 9.59
CA GLY A 223 -0.61 -0.90 10.47
C GLY A 223 -0.81 -0.41 11.90
N THR A 224 -0.24 0.75 12.31
CA THR A 224 -0.32 1.26 13.69
C THR A 224 -0.53 2.77 13.75
N LYS A 225 -1.20 3.26 14.81
CA LYS A 225 -1.38 4.69 15.07
C LYS A 225 -0.05 5.47 15.06
N ARG A 226 0.98 4.93 15.74
CA ARG A 226 2.30 5.56 15.81
C ARG A 226 2.91 5.74 14.41
N MET A 227 2.77 4.75 13.54
CA MET A 227 3.27 4.85 12.16
C MET A 227 2.47 5.88 11.36
N ILE A 228 1.14 5.87 11.49
CA ILE A 228 0.26 6.85 10.84
C ILE A 228 0.67 8.27 11.23
N MET A 229 0.76 8.58 12.54
CA MET A 229 1.16 9.90 13.02
C MET A 229 2.52 10.32 12.47
N LYS A 230 3.51 9.43 12.55
CA LYS A 230 4.86 9.70 12.05
C LYS A 230 4.89 9.99 10.55
N LYS A 231 4.21 9.18 9.74
CA LYS A 231 4.25 9.27 8.27
C LYS A 231 3.40 10.43 7.74
N LEU A 232 2.24 10.64 8.34
CA LEU A 232 1.37 11.76 7.96
C LEU A 232 1.78 13.09 8.61
N LYS A 233 2.75 13.09 9.54
CA LYS A 233 3.25 14.27 10.27
C LYS A 233 2.13 14.98 11.05
N ILE A 234 1.30 14.20 11.74
CA ILE A 234 0.12 14.64 12.48
C ILE A 234 0.26 14.34 13.98
N SER A 235 -0.47 15.07 14.83
CA SER A 235 -0.44 14.96 16.29
C SER A 235 -1.23 13.77 16.82
N ASP A 236 -2.34 13.44 16.17
CA ASP A 236 -3.23 12.32 16.51
C ASP A 236 -3.84 11.71 15.25
N THR A 237 -4.63 10.62 15.42
CA THR A 237 -5.24 9.91 14.31
C THR A 237 -6.74 10.18 14.16
N SER A 238 -7.22 11.37 14.55
CA SER A 238 -8.59 11.83 14.29
C SER A 238 -8.86 12.01 12.80
N TYR A 239 -10.14 12.10 12.45
CA TYR A 239 -10.58 12.20 11.04
C TYR A 239 -9.88 13.34 10.29
N TYR A 240 -10.00 14.57 10.80
CA TYR A 240 -9.47 15.73 10.09
C TYR A 240 -7.94 15.70 9.97
N ASN A 241 -7.24 15.29 11.03
CA ASN A 241 -5.79 15.20 11.00
C ASN A 241 -5.31 14.17 9.99
N VAL A 242 -5.97 13.01 9.90
CA VAL A 242 -5.61 11.96 8.93
C VAL A 242 -5.93 12.40 7.51
N MET A 243 -7.13 12.93 7.26
CA MET A 243 -7.55 13.28 5.89
C MET A 243 -6.78 14.46 5.30
N ARG A 244 -6.24 15.35 6.17
CA ARG A 244 -5.46 16.53 5.81
C ARG A 244 -3.96 16.39 6.10
N GLY A 245 -3.50 15.17 6.39
CA GLY A 245 -2.10 14.87 6.65
C GLY A 245 -1.21 15.08 5.43
N ASN A 246 0.04 14.64 5.53
CA ASN A 246 1.06 14.82 4.49
C ASN A 246 0.65 14.22 3.13
N PRO A 247 0.33 15.03 2.11
CA PRO A 247 -0.08 14.52 0.79
C PRO A 247 1.08 13.89 0.00
N ASN A 248 2.34 14.17 0.37
CA ASN A 248 3.53 13.65 -0.29
C ASN A 248 4.09 12.39 0.38
N ILE A 249 3.30 11.72 1.22
CA ILE A 249 3.73 10.53 1.97
C ILE A 249 4.30 9.43 1.07
N LEU A 250 3.72 9.20 -0.11
CA LEU A 250 4.17 8.19 -1.07
C LEU A 250 5.48 8.58 -1.73
N LEU A 251 5.67 9.85 -2.08
CA LEU A 251 6.92 10.38 -2.60
C LEU A 251 8.03 10.24 -1.55
N GLU A 252 7.78 10.68 -0.31
CA GLU A 252 8.76 10.55 0.78
C GLU A 252 9.13 9.09 1.06
N GLN A 253 8.15 8.17 0.97
CA GLN A 253 8.42 6.75 1.12
C GLN A 253 9.20 6.18 -0.05
N PHE A 254 8.89 6.60 -1.27
CA PHE A 254 9.61 6.24 -2.46
C PHE A 254 11.08 6.68 -2.36
N ASP A 255 11.33 7.93 -2.00
CA ASP A 255 12.68 8.48 -1.81
C ASP A 255 13.48 7.77 -0.71
N CYS A 256 12.81 7.26 0.33
CA CYS A 256 13.47 6.45 1.36
C CYS A 256 13.99 5.09 0.84
N ILE A 257 13.39 4.57 -0.23
CA ILE A 257 13.74 3.26 -0.80
C ILE A 257 14.66 3.43 -2.01
N PHE A 258 14.33 4.36 -2.91
CA PHE A 258 15.03 4.58 -4.16
C PHE A 258 15.87 5.85 -4.08
N THR A 259 17.17 5.69 -4.11
CA THR A 259 18.10 6.82 -4.11
C THR A 259 18.49 7.12 -5.55
N PRO A 260 18.23 8.33 -6.07
CA PRO A 260 18.81 8.74 -7.35
C PRO A 260 20.31 8.57 -7.28
N SER A 261 20.93 7.98 -8.29
CA SER A 261 22.38 7.86 -8.30
C SER A 261 23.00 9.26 -8.34
N ALA A 262 23.68 9.64 -7.29
CA ALA A 262 24.16 11.01 -7.02
C ALA A 262 25.22 11.55 -7.99
N ASN A 263 25.55 10.87 -9.09
CA ASN A 263 26.54 11.32 -10.06
C ASN A 263 26.15 10.94 -11.49
N SER A 264 25.62 11.90 -12.21
CA SER A 264 25.28 11.82 -13.64
C SER A 264 26.49 12.07 -14.58
N ASN A 265 27.71 11.98 -14.11
CA ASN A 265 28.87 12.23 -14.97
C ASN A 265 29.33 10.96 -15.65
N ALA A 266 29.23 10.96 -16.97
CA ALA A 266 29.83 10.08 -17.98
C ALA A 266 29.89 8.59 -17.61
N ALA A 267 29.04 7.81 -18.26
CA ALA A 267 29.13 6.35 -18.27
C ALA A 267 30.52 5.93 -18.75
N ASP A 268 31.32 5.40 -17.86
CA ASP A 268 32.52 4.67 -18.25
C ASP A 268 32.10 3.32 -18.79
N THR A 269 32.30 3.12 -20.08
CA THR A 269 31.87 1.92 -20.83
C THR A 269 32.66 0.66 -20.48
N SER A 270 33.66 0.75 -19.59
CA SER A 270 34.56 -0.34 -19.24
C SER A 270 34.34 -0.89 -17.83
N LEU A 271 33.10 -1.13 -17.43
CA LEU A 271 32.80 -1.69 -16.09
C LEU A 271 33.26 -3.14 -15.90
N ILE A 272 33.54 -3.85 -16.97
CA ILE A 272 34.06 -5.23 -16.93
C ILE A 272 35.48 -5.21 -17.40
N ASN A 273 36.43 -4.93 -16.49
CA ASN A 273 37.84 -4.83 -16.78
C ASN A 273 38.63 -6.13 -16.55
N GLY A 274 37.92 -7.23 -16.25
CA GLY A 274 38.55 -8.52 -15.99
C GLY A 274 37.60 -9.59 -15.55
N PHE A 275 38.13 -10.80 -15.35
CA PHE A 275 37.33 -11.97 -15.00
C PHE A 275 36.54 -11.82 -13.67
N THR A 276 37.10 -11.09 -12.70
CA THR A 276 36.43 -10.82 -11.42
C THR A 276 35.20 -9.96 -11.62
N ASP A 277 35.26 -8.90 -12.44
CA ASP A 277 34.15 -8.02 -12.71
C ASP A 277 33.07 -8.75 -13.53
N TYR A 278 33.52 -9.57 -14.49
CA TYR A 278 32.60 -10.45 -15.25
C TYR A 278 31.86 -11.41 -14.34
N THR A 279 32.51 -12.06 -13.37
CA THR A 279 31.90 -12.99 -12.41
C THR A 279 30.90 -12.26 -11.49
N LEU A 280 31.24 -11.05 -11.02
CA LEU A 280 30.33 -10.22 -10.22
C LEU A 280 29.09 -9.84 -11.04
N PHE A 281 29.27 -9.46 -12.28
CA PHE A 281 28.15 -9.16 -13.18
C PHE A 281 27.26 -10.37 -13.42
N CYS A 282 27.83 -11.54 -13.73
CA CYS A 282 27.07 -12.79 -13.86
C CYS A 282 26.30 -13.14 -12.58
N THR A 283 26.92 -12.92 -11.41
CA THR A 283 26.25 -13.12 -10.11
C THR A 283 25.06 -12.17 -9.94
N LEU A 284 25.23 -10.89 -10.29
CA LEU A 284 24.13 -9.91 -10.26
C LEU A 284 22.99 -10.32 -11.19
N CYS A 285 23.27 -10.72 -12.42
CA CYS A 285 22.28 -11.18 -13.38
C CYS A 285 21.55 -12.44 -12.88
N PHE A 286 22.29 -13.44 -12.40
CA PHE A 286 21.72 -14.70 -11.89
C PHE A 286 20.72 -14.46 -10.74
N HIS A 287 21.08 -13.58 -9.81
CA HIS A 287 20.22 -13.19 -8.69
C HIS A 287 19.26 -12.03 -9.03
N LYS A 288 19.11 -11.67 -10.31
CA LYS A 288 18.25 -10.57 -10.77
C LYS A 288 18.49 -9.27 -9.98
N PHE A 289 19.77 -8.97 -9.73
CA PHE A 289 20.24 -7.81 -8.96
C PHE A 289 19.68 -7.72 -7.52
N ASN A 290 19.13 -8.80 -6.97
CA ASN A 290 18.68 -8.84 -5.59
C ASN A 290 19.85 -9.06 -4.64
N LEU A 291 20.36 -7.96 -4.06
CA LEU A 291 21.55 -7.96 -3.20
C LEU A 291 21.35 -8.78 -1.92
N LYS A 292 20.13 -8.91 -1.40
CA LYS A 292 19.84 -9.76 -0.24
C LYS A 292 19.98 -11.25 -0.56
N THR A 293 19.47 -11.65 -1.70
CA THR A 293 19.58 -13.04 -2.16
C THR A 293 21.04 -13.41 -2.38
N ILE A 294 21.84 -12.48 -2.95
CA ILE A 294 23.29 -12.68 -3.12
C ILE A 294 23.97 -12.83 -1.75
N GLU A 295 23.69 -11.93 -0.81
CA GLU A 295 24.27 -12.02 0.55
C GLU A 295 23.91 -13.34 1.23
N GLN A 296 22.66 -13.80 1.09
CA GLN A 296 22.20 -15.05 1.66
C GLN A 296 22.88 -16.26 1.00
N ASP A 297 22.96 -16.30 -0.33
CA ASP A 297 23.62 -17.39 -1.06
C ASP A 297 25.12 -17.51 -0.69
N ILE A 298 25.82 -16.37 -0.53
CA ILE A 298 27.20 -16.35 -0.07
C ILE A 298 27.32 -16.94 1.35
N LYS A 299 26.39 -16.63 2.26
CA LYS A 299 26.34 -17.17 3.63
C LYS A 299 26.05 -18.66 3.64
N ASP A 300 25.05 -19.10 2.90
CA ASP A 300 24.60 -20.49 2.85
C ASP A 300 25.69 -21.41 2.29
N ARG A 301 26.43 -20.93 1.29
CA ARG A 301 27.59 -21.64 0.72
C ARG A 301 28.86 -21.53 1.54
N ARG A 302 28.86 -20.74 2.63
CA ARG A 302 30.02 -20.51 3.52
C ARG A 302 31.29 -20.09 2.78
N LEU A 303 31.15 -19.27 1.71
CA LEU A 303 32.26 -18.93 0.82
C LEU A 303 33.45 -18.23 1.51
N TYR A 304 33.19 -17.63 2.68
CA TYR A 304 34.24 -16.93 3.48
C TYR A 304 34.52 -17.56 4.85
N GLY A 305 33.93 -18.75 5.15
CA GLY A 305 34.08 -19.45 6.43
C GLY A 305 33.20 -18.86 7.56
N PRO A 306 33.18 -19.51 8.72
CA PRO A 306 32.16 -19.22 9.77
C PRO A 306 32.35 -17.87 10.48
N ASN A 307 33.57 -17.28 10.49
CA ASN A 307 33.88 -16.07 11.27
C ASN A 307 34.23 -14.84 10.43
N SER A 308 33.84 -14.81 9.16
CA SER A 308 34.37 -13.83 8.19
C SER A 308 33.42 -12.65 7.90
N ARG A 309 32.81 -12.08 8.95
CA ARG A 309 31.90 -10.92 8.82
C ARG A 309 32.51 -9.76 8.01
N CYS A 310 33.82 -9.49 8.23
CA CYS A 310 34.56 -8.46 7.50
C CYS A 310 34.76 -8.82 6.03
N ALA A 311 35.02 -10.10 5.71
CA ALA A 311 35.23 -10.54 4.33
C ALA A 311 33.91 -10.51 3.55
N LEU A 312 32.83 -10.98 4.15
CA LEU A 312 31.48 -10.85 3.58
C LEU A 312 31.13 -9.39 3.33
N GLY A 313 31.38 -8.50 4.30
CA GLY A 313 31.13 -7.06 4.15
C GLY A 313 31.91 -6.45 2.98
N ARG A 314 33.19 -6.81 2.81
CA ARG A 314 34.01 -6.35 1.67
C ARG A 314 33.47 -6.90 0.34
N ALA A 315 33.09 -8.18 0.29
CA ALA A 315 32.51 -8.77 -0.91
C ALA A 315 31.20 -8.10 -1.29
N MET A 316 30.31 -7.90 -0.34
CA MET A 316 29.03 -7.22 -0.58
C MET A 316 29.20 -5.76 -0.99
N ASN A 317 30.24 -5.06 -0.49
CA ASN A 317 30.54 -3.72 -0.95
C ASN A 317 30.99 -3.71 -2.42
N LYS A 318 31.78 -4.71 -2.88
CA LYS A 318 32.15 -4.84 -4.30
C LYS A 318 30.91 -5.13 -5.17
N VAL A 319 30.06 -6.08 -4.74
CA VAL A 319 28.79 -6.40 -5.44
C VAL A 319 27.91 -5.15 -5.53
N LYS A 320 27.78 -4.41 -4.43
CA LYS A 320 27.01 -3.17 -4.38
C LYS A 320 27.57 -2.09 -5.29
N SER A 321 28.90 -1.91 -5.27
CA SER A 321 29.57 -0.93 -6.15
C SER A 321 29.39 -1.28 -7.62
N MET A 322 29.48 -2.56 -7.99
CA MET A 322 29.22 -3.02 -9.36
C MET A 322 27.75 -2.80 -9.76
N ALA A 323 26.81 -3.14 -8.88
CA ALA A 323 25.38 -2.89 -9.14
C ALA A 323 25.08 -1.40 -9.33
N HIS A 324 25.66 -0.53 -8.50
CA HIS A 324 25.52 0.92 -8.65
C HIS A 324 26.21 1.48 -9.90
N ALA A 325 27.41 0.99 -10.24
CA ALA A 325 28.11 1.41 -11.44
C ALA A 325 27.34 0.98 -12.70
N TRP A 326 26.79 -0.22 -12.71
CA TRP A 326 25.92 -0.70 -13.80
C TRP A 326 24.66 0.13 -13.94
N ASN A 327 24.10 0.54 -12.82
CA ASN A 327 22.91 1.41 -12.79
C ASN A 327 23.18 2.82 -13.34
N LYS A 328 24.41 3.33 -13.18
CA LYS A 328 24.86 4.61 -13.77
C LYS A 328 24.87 4.59 -15.30
N GLN A 329 25.10 3.45 -15.93
CA GLN A 329 25.11 3.32 -17.38
C GLN A 329 23.73 3.49 -18.00
N SER A 330 22.64 3.24 -17.27
CA SER A 330 21.32 3.48 -17.79
C SER A 330 20.90 4.93 -17.50
N THR A 331 21.21 5.84 -18.42
CA THR A 331 20.56 7.18 -18.51
C THR A 331 19.04 7.06 -18.39
N ASN A 332 18.45 5.96 -18.85
CA ASN A 332 17.06 5.60 -18.68
C ASN A 332 16.62 5.33 -17.23
N ALA A 333 17.47 4.75 -16.36
CA ALA A 333 17.07 4.42 -15.00
C ALA A 333 16.81 5.66 -14.15
N ASN A 334 17.65 6.68 -14.27
CA ASN A 334 17.45 7.94 -13.57
C ASN A 334 16.22 8.68 -14.10
N SER A 335 15.99 8.66 -15.41
CA SER A 335 14.81 9.31 -16.00
C SER A 335 13.50 8.61 -15.55
N ILE A 336 13.49 7.28 -15.42
CA ILE A 336 12.34 6.52 -14.90
C ILE A 336 12.08 6.87 -13.43
N ILE A 337 13.12 6.93 -12.60
CA ILE A 337 12.97 7.30 -11.18
C ILE A 337 12.45 8.73 -11.04
N GLU A 338 12.99 9.68 -11.81
CA GLU A 338 12.50 11.07 -11.79
C GLU A 338 11.06 11.17 -12.33
N GLU A 339 10.71 10.47 -13.41
CA GLU A 339 9.33 10.41 -13.89
C GLU A 339 8.36 9.91 -12.83
N ILE A 340 8.72 8.84 -12.10
CA ILE A 340 7.91 8.33 -10.99
C ILE A 340 7.77 9.39 -9.90
N ARG A 341 8.87 10.06 -9.53
CA ARG A 341 8.86 11.13 -8.52
C ARG A 341 7.91 12.25 -8.89
N GLU A 342 8.00 12.77 -10.12
CA GLU A 342 7.11 13.82 -10.63
C GLU A 342 5.64 13.40 -10.57
N LYS A 343 5.33 12.14 -10.92
CA LYS A 343 3.96 11.60 -10.85
C LYS A 343 3.47 11.41 -9.41
N LEU A 344 4.36 11.11 -8.46
CA LEU A 344 4.03 10.97 -7.05
C LEU A 344 3.90 12.32 -6.34
N GLU A 345 4.57 13.35 -6.82
CA GLU A 345 4.50 14.69 -6.25
C GLU A 345 3.06 15.21 -6.29
N SER A 346 2.58 15.66 -5.14
CA SER A 346 1.33 16.41 -5.05
C SER A 346 1.66 17.88 -5.22
N LYS A 347 1.33 18.45 -6.39
CA LYS A 347 1.55 19.87 -6.66
C LYS A 347 0.72 20.69 -5.67
N SER A 348 1.38 21.47 -4.82
CA SER A 348 0.70 22.50 -4.05
C SER A 348 0.06 23.46 -5.04
N MET A 349 -1.25 23.67 -4.97
CA MET A 349 -1.84 24.84 -5.63
C MET A 349 -1.23 26.05 -4.93
N ASN A 350 -0.33 26.75 -5.60
CA ASN A 350 -0.01 28.11 -5.24
C ASN A 350 -1.31 28.91 -5.43
N LEU A 351 -2.01 29.14 -4.32
CA LEU A 351 -3.00 30.21 -4.23
C LEU A 351 -2.21 31.54 -4.33
N GLN A 352 -1.81 31.88 -5.55
CA GLN A 352 -1.47 33.26 -5.91
C GLN A 352 -2.73 33.86 -6.52
N GLY A 353 -3.30 34.80 -5.79
CA GLY A 353 -4.37 35.66 -6.25
C GLY A 353 -5.21 36.16 -5.12
#